data_8937926a08df0d8a4ce9e38b9c6fb5fd
#
_entry.id   8937926a08df0d8a4ce9e38b9c6fb5fd
#
_cell.length_a   1.000
_cell.length_b   1.000
_cell.length_c   1.000
_cell.angle_alpha   90.00
_cell.angle_beta   90.00
_cell.angle_gamma   90.00
#
_symmetry.space_group_name_H-M   'P 1'
#
loop_
_entity.id
_entity.type
_entity.pdbx_description
1 polymer ?
#
loop_
_entity_poly.entity_id
_entity_poly.type
_entity_poly.pdbx_seq_one_letter_code
_entity_poly.pdbx_strand_id
1 'polypeptide(L)'
;MEKLFDIFSPNNAYFGEKDFQQLSIIKTMVKKHSINVNIISCETIRESDGLAMSSRNKHMTNEERLVAGKINKLMMKAKEIYKNKKIDKIPINIKDELNNMKNCKLEYFEIDNLSKYSSSLMDEGDRIFIACWIGKTRIIDNLPLK
;
A
#
# COMPACT_ATOMS: atom_id res chain seq x y z
N MET A 1 -17.06 -1.73 9.80
CA MET A 1 -16.40 -3.01 10.20
C MET A 1 -16.89 -3.48 11.56
N GLU A 2 -16.92 -2.62 12.59
CA GLU A 2 -17.38 -2.99 13.94
C GLU A 2 -18.74 -3.71 13.92
N LYS A 3 -19.77 -3.11 13.31
CA LYS A 3 -21.11 -3.73 13.16
C LYS A 3 -21.06 -5.11 12.48
N LEU A 4 -20.15 -5.34 11.54
CA LEU A 4 -20.01 -6.65 10.91
C LEU A 4 -19.40 -7.67 11.88
N PHE A 5 -18.45 -7.27 12.70
CA PHE A 5 -17.91 -8.13 13.75
C PHE A 5 -18.95 -8.49 14.80
N ASP A 6 -19.81 -7.54 15.17
CA ASP A 6 -20.91 -7.79 16.11
C ASP A 6 -21.94 -8.79 15.54
N ILE A 7 -22.26 -8.68 14.24
CA ILE A 7 -23.26 -9.54 13.58
C ILE A 7 -22.71 -10.97 13.38
N PHE A 8 -21.47 -11.09 12.85
CA PHE A 8 -20.92 -12.38 12.46
C PHE A 8 -20.10 -13.06 13.55
N SER A 9 -19.64 -12.32 14.56
CA SER A 9 -18.80 -12.79 15.66
C SER A 9 -17.67 -13.73 15.20
N PRO A 10 -16.87 -13.36 14.18
CA PRO A 10 -15.86 -14.25 13.64
C PRO A 10 -14.68 -14.41 14.58
N ASN A 11 -14.09 -15.61 14.66
CA ASN A 11 -12.83 -15.81 15.38
C ASN A 11 -11.64 -15.15 14.67
N ASN A 12 -11.63 -15.17 13.34
CA ASN A 12 -10.57 -14.62 12.50
C ASN A 12 -11.16 -13.76 11.37
N ALA A 13 -10.50 -12.64 11.08
CA ALA A 13 -10.82 -11.78 9.94
C ALA A 13 -9.54 -11.46 9.14
N TYR A 14 -9.59 -11.72 7.84
CA TYR A 14 -8.45 -11.63 6.94
C TYR A 14 -8.49 -10.33 6.14
N PHE A 15 -7.37 -9.58 6.14
CA PHE A 15 -7.26 -8.30 5.42
C PHE A 15 -5.97 -8.26 4.62
N GLY A 16 -6.09 -7.85 3.35
CA GLY A 16 -4.94 -7.66 2.47
C GLY A 16 -4.09 -6.47 2.88
N GLU A 17 -2.77 -6.64 2.92
CA GLU A 17 -1.81 -5.56 3.20
C GLU A 17 -1.76 -4.50 2.11
N LYS A 18 -2.35 -4.73 0.94
CA LYS A 18 -2.44 -3.73 -0.11
C LYS A 18 -3.09 -2.44 0.38
N ASP A 19 -4.15 -2.55 1.17
CA ASP A 19 -4.85 -1.43 1.81
C ASP A 19 -4.33 -1.23 3.24
N PHE A 20 -3.02 -1.06 3.39
CA PHE A 20 -2.32 -1.11 4.67
C PHE A 20 -2.84 -0.10 5.71
N GLN A 21 -3.19 1.11 5.29
CA GLN A 21 -3.78 2.11 6.18
C GLN A 21 -5.13 1.64 6.73
N GLN A 22 -5.97 1.01 5.90
CA GLN A 22 -7.22 0.42 6.35
C GLN A 22 -6.99 -0.71 7.34
N LEU A 23 -6.05 -1.62 7.05
CA LEU A 23 -5.67 -2.70 7.95
C LEU A 23 -5.21 -2.16 9.31
N SER A 24 -4.37 -1.13 9.34
CA SER A 24 -3.87 -0.50 10.56
C SER A 24 -5.00 0.11 11.39
N ILE A 25 -5.95 0.79 10.74
CA ILE A 25 -7.14 1.36 11.39
C ILE A 25 -8.00 0.24 12.01
N ILE A 26 -8.20 -0.86 11.29
CA ILE A 26 -9.02 -1.99 11.79
C ILE A 26 -8.33 -2.67 12.98
N LYS A 27 -7.02 -2.92 12.93
CA LYS A 27 -6.27 -3.46 14.07
C LYS A 27 -6.40 -2.56 15.29
N THR A 28 -6.29 -1.24 15.09
CA THR A 28 -6.43 -0.25 16.16
C THR A 28 -7.84 -0.24 16.74
N MET A 29 -8.86 -0.27 15.90
CA MET A 29 -10.27 -0.31 16.31
C MET A 29 -10.57 -1.55 17.15
N VAL A 30 -10.15 -2.73 16.69
CA VAL A 30 -10.34 -4.01 17.41
C VAL A 30 -9.69 -3.94 18.79
N LYS A 31 -8.45 -3.45 18.88
CA LYS A 31 -7.75 -3.27 20.16
C LYS A 31 -8.44 -2.27 21.07
N LYS A 32 -8.82 -1.10 20.55
CA LYS A 32 -9.44 -0.01 21.31
C LYS A 32 -10.79 -0.38 21.88
N HIS A 33 -11.61 -1.12 21.12
CA HIS A 33 -12.96 -1.52 21.54
C HIS A 33 -13.00 -2.93 22.14
N SER A 34 -11.83 -3.56 22.35
CA SER A 34 -11.73 -4.91 22.93
C SER A 34 -12.60 -5.95 22.19
N ILE A 35 -12.66 -5.84 20.85
CA ILE A 35 -13.46 -6.77 20.03
C ILE A 35 -12.74 -8.13 19.96
N ASN A 36 -13.47 -9.19 20.26
CA ASN A 36 -12.90 -10.55 20.28
C ASN A 36 -12.78 -11.15 18.88
N VAL A 37 -11.84 -10.65 18.08
CA VAL A 37 -11.52 -11.13 16.72
C VAL A 37 -10.01 -11.02 16.46
N ASN A 38 -9.43 -12.06 15.85
CA ASN A 38 -8.04 -12.02 15.39
C ASN A 38 -7.98 -11.40 13.99
N ILE A 39 -7.24 -10.29 13.83
CA ILE A 39 -7.00 -9.67 12.53
C ILE A 39 -5.75 -10.28 11.91
N ILE A 40 -5.93 -11.03 10.82
CA ILE A 40 -4.86 -11.70 10.08
C ILE A 40 -4.51 -10.88 8.83
N SER A 41 -3.26 -10.42 8.77
CA SER A 41 -2.71 -9.71 7.61
C SER A 41 -2.39 -10.72 6.51
N CYS A 42 -2.83 -10.44 5.27
CA CYS A 42 -2.51 -11.23 4.09
C CYS A 42 -1.60 -10.42 3.17
N GLU A 43 -0.48 -10.98 2.76
CA GLU A 43 0.45 -10.36 1.84
C GLU A 43 -0.22 -9.91 0.54
N THR A 44 0.27 -8.82 -0.04
CA THR A 44 -0.23 -8.33 -1.33
C THR A 44 0.13 -9.29 -2.44
N ILE A 45 -0.89 -9.91 -3.05
CA ILE A 45 -0.71 -10.73 -4.25
C ILE A 45 -0.37 -9.83 -5.42
N ARG A 46 0.62 -10.25 -6.22
CA ARG A 46 1.13 -9.47 -7.34
C ARG A 46 1.00 -10.24 -8.65
N GLU A 47 0.81 -9.50 -9.72
CA GLU A 47 0.90 -9.98 -11.10
C GLU A 47 2.36 -10.32 -11.44
N SER A 48 2.59 -11.02 -12.55
CA SER A 48 3.94 -11.46 -12.98
C SER A 48 4.96 -10.32 -13.16
N ASP A 49 4.50 -9.10 -13.43
CA ASP A 49 5.33 -7.90 -13.55
C ASP A 49 5.47 -7.11 -12.24
N GLY A 50 4.90 -7.62 -11.14
CA GLY A 50 4.98 -7.04 -9.81
C GLY A 50 3.84 -6.08 -9.46
N LEU A 51 2.93 -5.74 -10.38
CA LEU A 51 1.77 -4.90 -10.08
C LEU A 51 0.88 -5.57 -9.04
N ALA A 52 0.49 -4.82 -7.99
CA ALA A 52 -0.46 -5.33 -7.01
C ALA A 52 -1.80 -5.68 -7.66
N MET A 53 -2.28 -6.91 -7.44
CA MET A 53 -3.55 -7.37 -8.02
C MET A 53 -4.72 -6.51 -7.56
N SER A 54 -5.58 -6.17 -8.52
CA SER A 54 -6.82 -5.42 -8.27
C SER A 54 -7.84 -5.69 -9.37
N SER A 55 -9.12 -5.74 -9.01
CA SER A 55 -10.20 -5.77 -10.00
C SER A 55 -10.18 -4.56 -10.94
N ARG A 56 -9.66 -3.42 -10.47
CA ARG A 56 -9.50 -2.20 -11.27
C ARG A 56 -8.47 -2.35 -12.39
N ASN A 57 -7.52 -3.27 -12.28
CA ASN A 57 -6.52 -3.52 -13.34
C ASN A 57 -7.18 -3.94 -14.67
N LYS A 58 -8.36 -4.57 -14.60
CA LYS A 58 -9.14 -4.99 -15.79
C LYS A 58 -9.69 -3.83 -16.63
N HIS A 59 -9.74 -2.63 -16.07
CA HIS A 59 -10.25 -1.44 -16.76
C HIS A 59 -9.17 -0.66 -17.52
N MET A 60 -7.91 -1.09 -17.42
CA MET A 60 -6.78 -0.45 -18.12
C MET A 60 -6.69 -0.93 -19.57
N THR A 61 -6.32 -0.01 -20.44
CA THR A 61 -5.84 -0.36 -21.79
C THR A 61 -4.49 -1.09 -21.69
N ASN A 62 -4.08 -1.75 -22.77
CA ASN A 62 -2.77 -2.43 -22.81
C ASN A 62 -1.61 -1.46 -22.55
N GLU A 63 -1.68 -0.22 -23.07
CA GLU A 63 -0.65 0.80 -22.81
C GLU A 63 -0.62 1.20 -21.33
N GLU A 64 -1.79 1.47 -20.74
CA GLU A 64 -1.91 1.80 -19.33
C GLU A 64 -1.41 0.67 -18.43
N ARG A 65 -1.71 -0.58 -18.80
CA ARG A 65 -1.25 -1.75 -18.05
C ARG A 65 0.27 -1.90 -18.06
N LEU A 66 0.93 -1.58 -19.19
CA LEU A 66 2.39 -1.56 -19.30
C LEU A 66 3.02 -0.46 -18.42
N VAL A 67 2.36 0.70 -18.32
CA VAL A 67 2.79 1.78 -17.42
C VAL A 67 2.62 1.36 -15.95
N ALA A 68 1.47 0.76 -15.60
CA ALA A 68 1.18 0.28 -14.25
C ALA A 68 2.22 -0.75 -13.76
N GLY A 69 2.67 -1.65 -14.61
CA GLY A 69 3.69 -2.64 -14.29
C GLY A 69 5.07 -2.05 -13.91
N LYS A 70 5.32 -0.78 -14.23
CA LYS A 70 6.59 -0.10 -13.84
C LYS A 70 6.57 0.41 -12.40
N ILE A 71 5.38 0.58 -11.79
CA ILE A 71 5.24 1.17 -10.45
C ILE A 71 6.00 0.35 -9.42
N ASN A 72 5.79 -0.97 -9.39
CA ASN A 72 6.48 -1.84 -8.45
C ASN A 72 8.00 -1.76 -8.60
N LYS A 73 8.51 -1.71 -9.83
CA LYS A 73 9.96 -1.57 -10.09
C LYS A 73 10.53 -0.29 -9.48
N LEU A 74 9.78 0.81 -9.57
CA LEU A 74 10.20 2.08 -8.97
C LEU A 74 10.14 2.05 -7.44
N MET A 75 9.14 1.39 -6.87
CA MET A 75 9.07 1.17 -5.43
C MET A 75 10.25 0.31 -4.94
N MET A 76 10.60 -0.75 -5.67
CA MET A 76 11.77 -1.58 -5.35
C MET A 76 13.08 -0.80 -5.45
N LYS A 77 13.24 0.03 -6.49
CA LYS A 77 14.39 0.94 -6.63
C LYS A 77 14.47 1.92 -5.45
N ALA A 78 13.34 2.49 -5.01
CA ALA A 78 13.30 3.36 -3.84
C ALA A 78 13.65 2.60 -2.55
N LYS A 79 13.17 1.37 -2.37
CA LYS A 79 13.51 0.51 -1.23
C LYS A 79 15.01 0.21 -1.18
N GLU A 80 15.63 -0.09 -2.30
CA GLU A 80 17.06 -0.34 -2.39
C GLU A 80 17.88 0.90 -1.99
N ILE A 81 17.51 2.09 -2.49
CA ILE A 81 18.15 3.34 -2.11
C ILE A 81 17.98 3.62 -0.60
N TYR A 82 16.78 3.38 -0.05
CA TYR A 82 16.53 3.51 1.38
C TYR A 82 17.49 2.64 2.19
N LYS A 83 17.61 1.36 1.86
CA LYS A 83 18.50 0.42 2.56
C LYS A 83 19.96 0.85 2.51
N ASN A 84 20.43 1.35 1.37
CA ASN A 84 21.82 1.71 1.16
C ASN A 84 22.19 3.08 1.75
N LYS A 85 21.28 4.05 1.73
CA LYS A 85 21.55 5.45 2.08
C LYS A 85 20.80 5.94 3.33
N LYS A 86 19.95 5.11 3.94
CA LYS A 86 19.10 5.46 5.10
C LYS A 86 18.36 6.79 4.91
N ILE A 87 17.81 7.00 3.72
CA ILE A 87 17.04 8.21 3.40
C ILE A 87 15.63 8.10 4.00
N ASP A 88 15.09 9.22 4.46
CA ASP A 88 13.73 9.33 5.03
C ASP A 88 12.66 9.76 3.99
N LYS A 89 13.09 10.06 2.75
CA LYS A 89 12.22 10.54 1.68
C LYS A 89 12.52 9.86 0.36
N ILE A 90 11.50 9.71 -0.45
CA ILE A 90 11.67 9.21 -1.83
C ILE A 90 12.52 10.20 -2.64
N PRO A 91 13.60 9.75 -3.29
CA PRO A 91 14.42 10.59 -4.13
C PRO A 91 13.63 11.27 -5.24
N ILE A 92 13.92 12.55 -5.49
CA ILE A 92 13.19 13.36 -6.47
C ILE A 92 13.24 12.76 -7.88
N ASN A 93 14.38 12.20 -8.28
CA ASN A 93 14.54 11.57 -9.58
C ASN A 93 13.60 10.38 -9.80
N ILE A 94 13.20 9.64 -8.73
CA ILE A 94 12.21 8.56 -8.86
C ILE A 94 10.80 9.14 -9.00
N LYS A 95 10.49 10.23 -8.28
CA LYS A 95 9.21 10.94 -8.44
C LYS A 95 9.09 11.53 -9.84
N ASP A 96 10.17 12.12 -10.37
CA ASP A 96 10.21 12.67 -11.72
C ASP A 96 10.06 11.59 -12.79
N GLU A 97 10.66 10.40 -12.57
CA GLU A 97 10.48 9.26 -13.47
C GLU A 97 9.00 8.85 -13.56
N LEU A 98 8.26 8.84 -12.44
CA LEU A 98 6.81 8.60 -12.41
C LEU A 98 6.01 9.70 -13.12
N ASN A 99 6.32 10.97 -12.82
CA ASN A 99 5.62 12.12 -13.40
C ASN A 99 5.80 12.24 -14.92
N ASN A 100 6.93 11.74 -15.45
CA ASN A 100 7.24 11.74 -16.88
C ASN A 100 6.64 10.54 -17.63
N MET A 101 6.00 9.59 -16.92
CA MET A 101 5.32 8.47 -17.59
C MET A 101 4.04 8.94 -18.27
N LYS A 102 3.86 8.55 -19.54
CA LYS A 102 2.62 8.82 -20.28
C LYS A 102 1.39 8.31 -19.51
N ASN A 103 0.37 9.13 -19.43
CA ASN A 103 -0.90 8.82 -18.76
C ASN A 103 -0.77 8.52 -17.24
N CYS A 104 0.36 8.87 -16.59
CA CYS A 104 0.55 8.72 -15.15
C CYS A 104 0.45 10.08 -14.47
N LYS A 105 -0.39 10.19 -13.44
CA LYS A 105 -0.48 11.35 -12.56
C LYS A 105 -0.24 10.90 -11.13
N LEU A 106 0.91 11.24 -10.59
CA LEU A 106 1.26 10.94 -9.20
C LEU A 106 0.40 11.78 -8.25
N GLU A 107 -0.21 11.15 -7.23
CA GLU A 107 -0.83 11.83 -6.10
C GLU A 107 0.17 11.96 -4.95
N TYR A 108 0.74 10.84 -4.53
CA TYR A 108 1.82 10.82 -3.54
C TYR A 108 2.72 9.59 -3.75
N PHE A 109 3.97 9.73 -3.34
CA PHE A 109 4.95 8.66 -3.24
C PHE A 109 5.87 9.00 -2.07
N GLU A 110 5.69 8.30 -0.94
CA GLU A 110 6.25 8.70 0.35
C GLU A 110 6.71 7.50 1.15
N ILE A 111 7.67 7.75 2.04
CA ILE A 111 8.06 6.83 3.11
C ILE A 111 7.39 7.30 4.38
N ASP A 112 6.67 6.42 5.04
CA ASP A 112 6.01 6.73 6.29
C ASP A 112 5.97 5.53 7.24
N ASN A 113 5.82 5.85 8.52
CA ASN A 113 5.56 4.89 9.58
C ASN A 113 4.27 5.28 10.28
N LEU A 114 3.22 4.49 10.08
CA LEU A 114 1.90 4.80 10.60
C LEU A 114 1.82 4.83 12.13
N SER A 115 2.76 4.18 12.84
CA SER A 115 2.81 4.23 14.31
C SER A 115 3.05 5.63 14.86
N LYS A 116 3.61 6.54 14.05
CA LYS A 116 3.80 7.95 14.43
C LYS A 116 2.49 8.71 14.65
N TYR A 117 1.39 8.25 14.05
CA TYR A 117 0.09 8.95 14.13
C TYR A 117 -0.78 8.48 15.28
N SER A 118 -0.48 7.34 15.89
CA SER A 118 -1.20 6.82 17.05
C SER A 118 -0.35 5.80 17.81
N SER A 119 -0.24 5.99 19.12
CA SER A 119 0.42 5.02 20.01
C SER A 119 -0.30 3.66 20.09
N SER A 120 -1.54 3.60 19.61
CA SER A 120 -2.31 2.36 19.54
C SER A 120 -2.03 1.56 18.24
N LEU A 121 -1.41 2.19 17.22
CA LEU A 121 -0.95 1.51 16.03
C LEU A 121 0.28 0.65 16.36
N MET A 122 0.32 -0.56 15.84
CA MET A 122 1.50 -1.41 15.97
C MET A 122 2.63 -0.83 15.13
N ASP A 123 3.85 -0.81 15.69
CA ASP A 123 5.03 -0.41 14.94
C ASP A 123 5.44 -1.54 13.99
N GLU A 124 4.99 -1.43 12.76
CA GLU A 124 5.37 -2.32 11.67
C GLU A 124 6.58 -1.78 10.87
N GLY A 125 7.19 -0.69 11.34
CA GLY A 125 8.33 -0.02 10.72
C GLY A 125 7.96 0.88 9.56
N ASP A 126 9.00 1.41 8.92
CA ASP A 126 8.83 2.30 7.77
C ASP A 126 8.34 1.52 6.54
N ARG A 127 7.49 2.15 5.76
CA ARG A 127 6.85 1.59 4.58
C ARG A 127 6.77 2.64 3.48
N ILE A 128 6.97 2.22 2.25
CA ILE A 128 6.70 3.05 1.08
C ILE A 128 5.20 2.99 0.78
N PHE A 129 4.60 4.15 0.53
CA PHE A 129 3.23 4.28 0.06
C PHE A 129 3.21 5.04 -1.26
N ILE A 130 2.40 4.57 -2.21
CA ILE A 130 2.17 5.24 -3.47
C ILE A 130 0.69 5.28 -3.81
N ALA A 131 0.24 6.41 -4.35
CA ALA A 131 -1.00 6.51 -5.09
C ALA A 131 -0.77 7.31 -6.37
N CYS A 132 -1.28 6.80 -7.48
CA CYS A 132 -1.23 7.48 -8.76
C CYS A 132 -2.43 7.11 -9.63
N TRP A 133 -2.76 7.97 -10.56
CA TRP A 133 -3.71 7.69 -11.62
C TRP A 133 -2.97 7.25 -12.88
N ILE A 134 -3.42 6.17 -13.47
CA ILE A 134 -3.01 5.75 -14.82
C ILE A 134 -4.25 5.78 -15.69
N GLY A 135 -4.29 6.75 -16.59
CA GLY A 135 -5.52 7.08 -17.29
C GLY A 135 -6.63 7.42 -16.29
N LYS A 136 -7.71 6.62 -16.30
CA LYS A 136 -8.85 6.76 -15.38
C LYS A 136 -8.78 5.84 -14.16
N THR A 137 -7.76 5.02 -14.02
CA THR A 137 -7.65 4.04 -12.96
C THR A 137 -6.71 4.54 -11.86
N ARG A 138 -7.25 4.68 -10.64
CA ARG A 138 -6.44 4.99 -9.47
C ARG A 138 -5.79 3.73 -8.94
N ILE A 139 -4.48 3.72 -8.88
CA ILE A 139 -3.66 2.64 -8.33
C ILE A 139 -3.13 3.07 -6.98
N ILE A 140 -3.17 2.15 -6.03
CA ILE A 140 -2.47 2.24 -4.76
C ILE A 140 -1.59 1.02 -4.57
N ASP A 141 -0.46 1.21 -3.94
CA ASP A 141 0.42 0.12 -3.51
C ASP A 141 1.24 0.56 -2.29
N ASN A 142 1.84 -0.41 -1.62
CA ASN A 142 2.78 -0.15 -0.55
C ASN A 142 3.81 -1.27 -0.44
N LEU A 143 4.94 -0.99 0.20
CA LEU A 143 6.05 -1.93 0.32
C LEU A 143 6.77 -1.71 1.66
N PRO A 144 6.94 -2.76 2.50
CA PRO A 144 7.73 -2.64 3.73
C PRO A 144 9.20 -2.39 3.40
N LEU A 145 9.86 -1.55 4.22
CA LEU A 145 11.27 -1.17 4.04
C LEU A 145 12.24 -2.04 4.84
N LYS A 146 11.71 -2.81 5.75
CA LYS A 146 12.49 -3.84 6.48
C LYS A 146 12.82 -5.01 5.60
#